data_3d9d7656d285f95d2e8d2716b8274ef1
#
_entry.id   3d9d7656d285f95d2e8d2716b8274ef1
#
_cell.length_a   1.000
_cell.length_b   1.000
_cell.length_c   1.000
_cell.angle_alpha   90.00
_cell.angle_beta   90.00
_cell.angle_gamma   90.00
#
_symmetry.space_group_name_H-M   'P 1'
#
loop_
_entity.id
_entity.type
_entity.pdbx_description
1 polymer ?
#
loop_
_entity_poly.entity_id
_entity_poly.type
_entity_poly.pdbx_seq_one_letter_code
_entity_poly.pdbx_strand_id
1 'polypeptide(L)'
;MTDAPEPRTIRFALTELAEQVDAFWQRFPGARAGDDGAAFEAEGATLWLPLAAPRARASEPVGDYAERLEARDEVQVVLLLQAGAMAFGCWRGAELMQHKAVRKYVVRGNGKSQATHLKTRGKSRYGSRLRLQNWKSLLRETNERLADCEAQFGPFDQIFHAVPVRVWPELFAVEPAPVFGRDDERLRRLPLHVHRPDHAELLRVRRQLLAGRIGWSR
;
A
#
# COMPACT_ATOMS: atom_id res chain seq x y z
N MET A 1 15.24 -3.42 42.37
CA MET A 1 14.40 -3.44 41.16
C MET A 1 15.17 -2.66 40.10
N THR A 2 15.89 -3.39 39.24
CA THR A 2 16.72 -2.78 38.18
C THR A 2 15.74 -2.46 37.03
N ASP A 3 15.54 -1.18 36.81
CA ASP A 3 14.77 -0.65 35.68
C ASP A 3 15.46 -1.12 34.39
N ALA A 4 14.83 -2.04 33.71
CA ALA A 4 15.33 -2.57 32.45
C ALA A 4 15.17 -1.46 31.41
N PRO A 5 16.27 -0.93 30.77
CA PRO A 5 16.13 0.08 29.75
C PRO A 5 15.21 -0.40 28.64
N GLU A 6 14.27 0.44 28.21
CA GLU A 6 13.33 0.14 27.12
C GLU A 6 14.10 -0.20 25.83
N PRO A 7 13.59 -1.12 24.99
CA PRO A 7 14.25 -1.45 23.72
C PRO A 7 14.33 -0.19 22.87
N ARG A 8 15.56 0.22 22.57
CA ARG A 8 15.80 1.43 21.77
C ARG A 8 15.42 1.13 20.32
N THR A 9 14.53 1.96 19.77
CA THR A 9 14.14 1.88 18.36
C THR A 9 14.37 3.22 17.67
N ILE A 10 15.05 3.21 16.54
CA ILE A 10 15.21 4.37 15.65
C ILE A 10 14.37 4.13 14.40
N ARG A 11 13.65 5.16 13.93
CA ARG A 11 12.93 5.15 12.65
C ARG A 11 13.66 6.02 11.65
N PHE A 12 13.62 5.63 10.38
CA PHE A 12 14.25 6.36 9.29
C PHE A 12 13.36 6.34 8.04
N ALA A 13 13.59 7.27 7.12
CA ALA A 13 12.87 7.33 5.85
C ALA A 13 13.57 6.50 4.76
N LEU A 14 12.84 6.10 3.72
CA LEU A 14 13.40 5.39 2.56
C LEU A 14 14.59 6.15 1.92
N THR A 15 14.57 7.48 1.95
CA THR A 15 15.67 8.32 1.44
C THR A 15 16.98 8.16 2.21
N GLU A 16 16.89 7.69 3.46
CA GLU A 16 18.04 7.43 4.34
C GLU A 16 18.46 5.94 4.30
N LEU A 17 17.78 5.12 3.50
CA LEU A 17 17.96 3.66 3.52
C LEU A 17 19.41 3.24 3.28
N ALA A 18 20.07 3.79 2.26
CA ALA A 18 21.45 3.43 1.94
C ALA A 18 22.40 3.73 3.13
N GLU A 19 22.29 4.92 3.69
CA GLU A 19 23.08 5.34 4.86
C GLU A 19 22.83 4.42 6.07
N GLN A 20 21.57 4.10 6.34
CA GLN A 20 21.20 3.25 7.47
C GLN A 20 21.65 1.78 7.29
N VAL A 21 21.59 1.27 6.07
CA VAL A 21 22.07 -0.08 5.72
C VAL A 21 23.58 -0.13 5.87
N ASP A 22 24.33 0.85 5.36
CA ASP A 22 25.78 0.93 5.49
C ASP A 22 26.22 1.03 6.96
N ALA A 23 25.59 1.90 7.75
CA ALA A 23 25.85 2.03 9.16
C ALA A 23 25.55 0.74 9.93
N PHE A 24 24.48 0.05 9.56
CA PHE A 24 24.12 -1.24 10.15
C PHE A 24 25.12 -2.32 9.75
N TRP A 25 25.56 -2.39 8.50
CA TRP A 25 26.58 -3.29 8.01
C TRP A 25 27.92 -3.12 8.73
N GLN A 26 28.40 -1.88 8.85
CA GLN A 26 29.64 -1.58 9.57
C GLN A 26 29.62 -2.09 11.02
N ARG A 27 28.47 -2.02 11.68
CA ARG A 27 28.30 -2.46 13.05
C ARG A 27 28.03 -3.96 13.19
N PHE A 28 27.33 -4.55 12.22
CA PHE A 28 26.87 -5.93 12.21
C PHE A 28 27.19 -6.62 10.87
N PRO A 29 28.47 -6.84 10.52
CA PRO A 29 28.86 -7.37 9.21
C PRO A 29 28.35 -8.79 8.95
N GLY A 30 28.00 -9.54 9.99
CA GLY A 30 27.43 -10.89 9.90
C GLY A 30 25.90 -10.92 9.76
N ALA A 31 25.22 -9.77 9.74
CA ALA A 31 23.77 -9.71 9.63
C ALA A 31 23.27 -10.29 8.31
N ARG A 32 22.16 -11.03 8.38
CA ARG A 32 21.52 -11.66 7.22
C ARG A 32 20.03 -11.34 7.17
N ALA A 33 19.51 -11.34 5.96
CA ALA A 33 18.09 -11.19 5.74
C ALA A 33 17.31 -12.42 6.21
N GLY A 34 16.14 -12.19 6.80
CA GLY A 34 15.16 -13.23 7.06
C GLY A 34 14.57 -13.81 5.76
N ASP A 35 13.80 -14.90 5.86
CA ASP A 35 13.24 -15.62 4.71
C ASP A 35 12.34 -14.76 3.81
N ASP A 36 11.64 -13.79 4.40
CA ASP A 36 10.75 -12.87 3.67
C ASP A 36 11.47 -11.65 3.07
N GLY A 37 12.79 -11.50 3.34
CA GLY A 37 13.60 -10.38 2.89
C GLY A 37 13.16 -9.01 3.43
N ALA A 38 12.37 -8.98 4.52
CA ALA A 38 11.83 -7.75 5.09
C ALA A 38 12.74 -7.08 6.11
N ALA A 39 13.68 -7.84 6.68
CA ALA A 39 14.57 -7.36 7.72
C ALA A 39 15.92 -8.06 7.64
N PHE A 40 16.96 -7.39 8.19
CA PHE A 40 18.26 -7.98 8.50
C PHE A 40 18.36 -8.22 9.99
N GLU A 41 18.75 -9.42 10.37
CA GLU A 41 18.88 -9.85 11.75
C GLU A 41 20.36 -10.03 12.11
N ALA A 42 20.73 -9.52 13.29
CA ALA A 42 22.03 -9.67 13.90
C ALA A 42 21.86 -9.98 15.39
N GLU A 43 22.92 -10.43 16.05
CA GLU A 43 22.91 -10.58 17.51
C GLU A 43 22.66 -9.22 18.18
N GLY A 44 21.54 -9.11 18.88
CA GLY A 44 21.15 -7.91 19.61
C GLY A 44 20.60 -6.75 18.77
N ALA A 45 20.36 -6.91 17.44
CA ALA A 45 19.79 -5.86 16.61
C ALA A 45 19.03 -6.40 15.40
N THR A 46 18.02 -5.65 14.96
CA THR A 46 17.28 -5.93 13.73
C THR A 46 17.05 -4.63 12.96
N LEU A 47 17.36 -4.64 11.66
CA LEU A 47 17.06 -3.59 10.71
C LEU A 47 15.84 -4.03 9.87
N TRP A 48 14.67 -3.41 10.07
CA TRP A 48 13.49 -3.61 9.22
C TRP A 48 13.51 -2.63 8.07
N LEU A 49 13.48 -3.16 6.85
CA LEU A 49 13.43 -2.35 5.64
C LEU A 49 12.07 -1.64 5.48
N PRO A 50 12.04 -0.44 4.90
CA PRO A 50 10.79 0.15 4.41
C PRO A 50 10.06 -0.82 3.48
N LEU A 51 8.72 -0.88 3.57
CA LEU A 51 7.93 -1.75 2.67
C LEU A 51 8.10 -1.40 1.18
N ALA A 52 8.40 -0.14 0.89
CA ALA A 52 8.66 0.36 -0.46
C ALA A 52 10.11 0.13 -0.93
N ALA A 53 10.99 -0.36 -0.07
CA ALA A 53 12.35 -0.70 -0.46
C ALA A 53 12.41 -2.01 -1.28
N PRO A 54 13.46 -2.21 -2.09
CA PRO A 54 13.75 -3.51 -2.67
C PRO A 54 13.85 -4.58 -1.59
N ARG A 55 13.23 -5.74 -1.81
CA ARG A 55 13.36 -6.86 -0.87
C ARG A 55 14.77 -7.42 -0.90
N ALA A 56 15.28 -7.78 0.27
CA ALA A 56 16.45 -8.61 0.37
C ALA A 56 16.12 -10.04 -0.11
N ARG A 57 17.13 -10.77 -0.60
CA ARG A 57 16.98 -12.19 -0.89
C ARG A 57 17.02 -12.97 0.44
N ALA A 58 16.40 -14.14 0.48
CA ALA A 58 16.46 -14.99 1.68
C ALA A 58 17.91 -15.25 2.08
N SER A 59 18.24 -15.05 3.35
CA SER A 59 19.58 -15.21 3.90
C SER A 59 20.68 -14.35 3.25
N GLU A 60 20.33 -13.31 2.50
CA GLU A 60 21.29 -12.38 1.88
C GLU A 60 22.10 -11.67 2.96
N PRO A 61 23.46 -11.62 2.84
CA PRO A 61 24.27 -10.78 3.70
C PRO A 61 23.93 -9.31 3.53
N VAL A 62 23.96 -8.55 4.63
CA VAL A 62 23.63 -7.10 4.56
C VAL A 62 24.60 -6.32 3.67
N GLY A 63 25.86 -6.73 3.56
CA GLY A 63 26.85 -6.12 2.66
C GLY A 63 26.47 -6.30 1.18
N ASP A 64 26.09 -7.52 0.77
CA ASP A 64 25.66 -7.79 -0.61
C ASP A 64 24.41 -6.97 -0.99
N TYR A 65 23.50 -6.79 -0.02
CA TYR A 65 22.33 -5.92 -0.21
C TYR A 65 22.74 -4.46 -0.34
N ALA A 66 23.66 -3.97 0.49
CA ALA A 66 24.18 -2.60 0.43
C ALA A 66 24.81 -2.30 -0.94
N GLU A 67 25.65 -3.21 -1.46
CA GLU A 67 26.35 -3.07 -2.75
C GLU A 67 25.39 -3.00 -3.95
N ARG A 68 24.24 -3.70 -3.86
CA ARG A 68 23.24 -3.67 -4.94
C ARG A 68 22.10 -2.66 -4.75
N LEU A 69 22.13 -1.91 -3.64
CA LEU A 69 21.12 -0.91 -3.33
C LEU A 69 21.37 0.36 -4.17
N GLU A 70 20.91 0.33 -5.39
CA GLU A 70 20.94 1.50 -6.27
C GLU A 70 19.72 2.40 -6.04
N ALA A 71 19.93 3.71 -6.21
CA ALA A 71 18.81 4.63 -6.29
C ALA A 71 18.00 4.33 -7.55
N ARG A 72 16.76 3.88 -7.38
CA ARG A 72 15.86 3.56 -8.49
C ARG A 72 14.77 4.62 -8.60
N ASP A 73 14.55 5.06 -9.81
CA ASP A 73 13.45 5.97 -10.15
C ASP A 73 12.17 5.18 -10.44
N GLU A 74 11.76 4.37 -9.45
CA GLU A 74 10.63 3.45 -9.56
C GLU A 74 9.28 4.17 -9.59
N VAL A 75 8.40 3.73 -10.48
CA VAL A 75 7.00 4.14 -10.50
C VAL A 75 6.20 3.23 -9.58
N GLN A 76 5.78 3.77 -8.45
CA GLN A 76 5.06 3.03 -7.41
C GLN A 76 3.62 3.52 -7.29
N VAL A 77 2.68 2.58 -7.21
CA VAL A 77 1.25 2.87 -7.03
C VAL A 77 0.77 2.39 -5.67
N VAL A 78 -0.10 3.18 -5.04
CA VAL A 78 -0.89 2.76 -3.88
C VAL A 78 -2.36 2.78 -4.26
N LEU A 79 -3.04 1.64 -4.16
CA LEU A 79 -4.47 1.47 -4.41
C LEU A 79 -5.20 1.07 -3.13
N LEU A 80 -6.04 1.94 -2.63
CA LEU A 80 -6.93 1.70 -1.50
C LEU A 80 -8.36 1.60 -2.03
N LEU A 81 -9.03 0.46 -1.83
CA LEU A 81 -10.38 0.22 -2.34
C LEU A 81 -11.23 -0.46 -1.27
N GLN A 82 -12.39 0.12 -0.99
CA GLN A 82 -13.42 -0.42 -0.10
C GLN A 82 -14.80 -0.15 -0.70
N ALA A 83 -15.85 -0.75 -0.12
CA ALA A 83 -17.21 -0.50 -0.58
C ALA A 83 -17.56 1.00 -0.52
N GLY A 84 -17.74 1.60 -1.69
CA GLY A 84 -18.13 3.01 -1.85
C GLY A 84 -17.00 4.03 -1.73
N ALA A 85 -15.74 3.61 -1.62
CA ALA A 85 -14.62 4.53 -1.59
C ALA A 85 -13.38 3.94 -2.26
N MET A 86 -12.66 4.76 -3.01
CA MET A 86 -11.36 4.46 -3.61
C MET A 86 -10.43 5.65 -3.40
N ALA A 87 -9.18 5.37 -3.09
CA ALA A 87 -8.09 6.33 -3.19
C ALA A 87 -6.91 5.67 -3.91
N PHE A 88 -6.34 6.39 -4.84
CA PHE A 88 -5.25 5.95 -5.67
C PHE A 88 -4.20 7.05 -5.72
N GLY A 89 -2.93 6.68 -5.74
CA GLY A 89 -1.83 7.59 -5.95
C GLY A 89 -0.67 6.89 -6.64
N CYS A 90 0.02 7.63 -7.51
CA CYS A 90 1.18 7.22 -8.27
C CYS A 90 2.36 8.11 -7.91
N TRP A 91 3.48 7.51 -7.60
CA TRP A 91 4.73 8.20 -7.23
C TRP A 91 5.87 7.74 -8.11
N ARG A 92 6.78 8.68 -8.38
CA ARG A 92 8.12 8.38 -8.89
C ARG A 92 9.11 8.81 -7.80
N GLY A 93 9.76 7.84 -7.18
CA GLY A 93 10.56 8.12 -5.98
C GLY A 93 9.73 8.81 -4.88
N ALA A 94 10.08 10.04 -4.51
CA ALA A 94 9.36 10.84 -3.51
C ALA A 94 8.24 11.71 -4.13
N GLU A 95 8.23 11.93 -5.43
CA GLU A 95 7.30 12.83 -6.11
C GLU A 95 5.94 12.17 -6.31
N LEU A 96 4.87 12.86 -5.92
CA LEU A 96 3.49 12.48 -6.19
C LEU A 96 3.09 12.96 -7.59
N MET A 97 3.09 12.06 -8.56
CA MET A 97 2.78 12.35 -9.96
C MET A 97 1.28 12.56 -10.18
N GLN A 98 0.47 11.69 -9.60
CA GLN A 98 -0.99 11.73 -9.74
C GLN A 98 -1.67 11.13 -8.52
N HIS A 99 -2.84 11.65 -8.17
CA HIS A 99 -3.72 11.03 -7.18
C HIS A 99 -5.18 11.28 -7.48
N LYS A 100 -6.04 10.38 -6.96
CA LYS A 100 -7.49 10.54 -6.99
C LYS A 100 -8.11 9.86 -5.78
N ALA A 101 -9.09 10.51 -5.18
CA ALA A 101 -9.97 9.89 -4.20
C ALA A 101 -11.43 10.08 -4.64
N VAL A 102 -12.21 8.99 -4.61
CA VAL A 102 -13.59 8.95 -5.08
C VAL A 102 -14.47 8.30 -4.03
N ARG A 103 -15.64 8.88 -3.80
CA ARG A 103 -16.70 8.31 -2.95
C ARG A 103 -17.98 8.19 -3.73
N LYS A 104 -18.61 7.02 -3.69
CA LYS A 104 -19.94 6.77 -4.31
C LYS A 104 -20.85 6.11 -3.29
N TYR A 105 -22.13 6.42 -3.38
CA TYR A 105 -23.15 5.81 -2.53
C TYR A 105 -23.37 4.35 -2.92
N VAL A 106 -22.76 3.44 -2.15
CA VAL A 106 -22.80 1.99 -2.37
C VAL A 106 -23.40 1.26 -1.17
N VAL A 107 -23.21 1.78 0.04
CA VAL A 107 -23.70 1.18 1.29
C VAL A 107 -24.92 1.94 1.79
N ARG A 108 -25.93 1.22 2.29
CA ARG A 108 -27.10 1.84 2.92
C ARG A 108 -26.63 2.54 4.20
N GLY A 109 -26.74 3.87 4.25
CA GLY A 109 -26.45 4.65 5.46
C GLY A 109 -27.49 4.41 6.55
N ASN A 110 -27.06 4.43 7.80
CA ASN A 110 -27.97 4.35 8.97
C ASN A 110 -28.63 5.69 9.31
N GLY A 111 -28.56 6.69 8.41
CA GLY A 111 -29.05 8.04 8.65
C GLY A 111 -30.58 8.16 8.60
N LYS A 112 -31.16 8.86 9.57
CA LYS A 112 -32.60 9.18 9.70
C LYS A 112 -33.19 10.02 8.56
N SER A 113 -32.39 10.54 7.63
CA SER A 113 -32.84 11.44 6.55
C SER A 113 -33.59 10.78 5.39
N GLN A 114 -33.88 9.48 5.43
CA GLN A 114 -34.60 8.77 4.36
C GLN A 114 -36.06 8.41 4.68
N ALA A 115 -36.62 8.94 5.74
CA ALA A 115 -38.05 8.65 6.11
C ALA A 115 -39.05 9.13 5.07
N THR A 116 -38.71 10.11 4.23
CA THR A 116 -39.62 10.73 3.25
C THR A 116 -39.87 9.87 2.00
N HIS A 117 -39.07 8.82 1.75
CA HIS A 117 -39.17 8.00 0.54
C HIS A 117 -39.78 6.61 0.76
N LEU A 118 -40.27 6.29 1.95
CA LEU A 118 -40.74 4.93 2.32
C LEU A 118 -42.21 4.62 1.90
N LYS A 119 -42.93 5.54 1.29
CA LYS A 119 -44.38 5.37 1.06
C LYS A 119 -44.77 4.68 -0.26
N THR A 120 -43.88 4.12 -1.07
CA THR A 120 -44.22 3.41 -2.29
C THR A 120 -43.58 2.04 -2.41
N ARG A 121 -44.40 0.97 -2.45
CA ARG A 121 -44.04 -0.41 -2.80
C ARG A 121 -43.31 -0.43 -4.17
N GLY A 122 -41.99 -0.52 -4.20
CA GLY A 122 -41.19 -0.51 -5.44
C GLY A 122 -39.84 0.20 -5.29
N LYS A 123 -39.70 1.12 -4.34
CA LYS A 123 -38.49 1.95 -4.15
C LYS A 123 -37.28 1.20 -3.59
N SER A 124 -37.46 0.06 -2.93
CA SER A 124 -36.37 -0.79 -2.43
C SER A 124 -35.50 -1.35 -3.56
N ARG A 125 -36.09 -1.76 -4.67
CA ARG A 125 -35.38 -2.25 -5.86
C ARG A 125 -34.58 -1.16 -6.58
N TYR A 126 -35.11 0.07 -6.65
CA TYR A 126 -34.40 1.20 -7.24
C TYR A 126 -33.13 1.54 -6.48
N GLY A 127 -33.22 1.67 -5.16
CA GLY A 127 -32.04 1.96 -4.33
C GLY A 127 -30.97 0.87 -4.40
N SER A 128 -31.34 -0.41 -4.54
CA SER A 128 -30.40 -1.50 -4.74
C SER A 128 -29.73 -1.46 -6.10
N ARG A 129 -30.47 -1.16 -7.17
CA ARG A 129 -29.92 -1.00 -8.53
C ARG A 129 -28.96 0.17 -8.59
N LEU A 130 -29.31 1.31 -7.98
CA LEU A 130 -28.43 2.49 -7.94
C LEU A 130 -27.12 2.20 -7.21
N ARG A 131 -27.17 1.50 -6.07
CA ARG A 131 -25.95 1.11 -5.35
C ARG A 131 -25.06 0.18 -6.16
N LEU A 132 -25.64 -0.80 -6.84
CA LEU A 132 -24.91 -1.72 -7.72
C LEU A 132 -24.28 -0.96 -8.91
N GLN A 133 -25.03 -0.03 -9.51
CA GLN A 133 -24.52 0.80 -10.60
C GLN A 133 -23.35 1.69 -10.13
N ASN A 134 -23.51 2.33 -8.98
CA ASN A 134 -22.45 3.14 -8.37
C ASN A 134 -21.20 2.32 -8.05
N TRP A 135 -21.39 1.08 -7.56
CA TRP A 135 -20.29 0.16 -7.30
C TRP A 135 -19.53 -0.20 -8.57
N LYS A 136 -20.22 -0.65 -9.60
CA LYS A 136 -19.60 -0.95 -10.90
C LYS A 136 -18.91 0.27 -11.51
N SER A 137 -19.52 1.46 -11.39
CA SER A 137 -18.92 2.71 -11.84
C SER A 137 -17.66 3.07 -11.04
N LEU A 138 -17.59 2.77 -9.73
CA LEU A 138 -16.39 2.98 -8.93
C LEU A 138 -15.25 2.06 -9.38
N LEU A 139 -15.54 0.77 -9.60
CA LEU A 139 -14.55 -0.20 -10.08
C LEU A 139 -14.02 0.17 -11.47
N ARG A 140 -14.92 0.55 -12.39
CA ARG A 140 -14.52 1.02 -13.73
C ARG A 140 -13.61 2.25 -13.62
N GLU A 141 -14.00 3.26 -12.87
CA GLU A 141 -13.19 4.47 -12.68
C GLU A 141 -11.83 4.14 -12.06
N THR A 142 -11.76 3.14 -11.17
CA THR A 142 -10.49 2.66 -10.61
C THR A 142 -9.57 2.14 -11.71
N ASN A 143 -10.07 1.27 -12.58
CA ASN A 143 -9.29 0.69 -13.67
C ASN A 143 -8.88 1.73 -14.72
N GLU A 144 -9.79 2.64 -15.08
CA GLU A 144 -9.51 3.76 -15.99
C GLU A 144 -8.36 4.62 -15.46
N ARG A 145 -8.38 4.97 -14.15
CA ARG A 145 -7.31 5.77 -13.54
C ARG A 145 -5.97 5.06 -13.51
N LEU A 146 -5.95 3.76 -13.27
CA LEU A 146 -4.72 2.97 -13.32
C LEU A 146 -4.17 2.92 -14.75
N ALA A 147 -5.03 2.73 -15.74
CA ALA A 147 -4.62 2.72 -17.15
C ALA A 147 -4.10 4.09 -17.63
N ASP A 148 -4.79 5.17 -17.29
CA ASP A 148 -4.36 6.54 -17.60
C ASP A 148 -2.98 6.84 -16.99
N CYS A 149 -2.76 6.40 -15.74
CA CYS A 149 -1.52 6.62 -15.03
C CYS A 149 -0.36 5.82 -15.66
N GLU A 150 -0.57 4.54 -15.98
CA GLU A 150 0.46 3.72 -16.64
C GLU A 150 0.79 4.26 -18.04
N ALA A 151 -0.21 4.70 -18.79
CA ALA A 151 -0.01 5.32 -20.10
C ALA A 151 0.78 6.64 -20.03
N GLN A 152 0.57 7.42 -18.96
CA GLN A 152 1.22 8.72 -18.80
C GLN A 152 2.64 8.62 -18.22
N PHE A 153 2.88 7.74 -17.25
CA PHE A 153 4.11 7.70 -16.46
C PHE A 153 4.96 6.45 -16.67
N GLY A 154 4.50 5.53 -17.51
CA GLY A 154 5.17 4.25 -17.78
C GLY A 154 4.69 3.11 -16.88
N PRO A 155 5.21 1.90 -17.13
CA PRO A 155 4.81 0.71 -16.40
C PRO A 155 5.11 0.86 -14.90
N PHE A 156 4.24 0.32 -14.07
CA PHE A 156 4.43 0.32 -12.62
C PHE A 156 5.47 -0.72 -12.22
N ASP A 157 6.42 -0.34 -11.38
CA ASP A 157 7.40 -1.26 -10.78
C ASP A 157 6.81 -2.00 -9.57
N GLN A 158 5.97 -1.31 -8.78
CA GLN A 158 5.31 -1.88 -7.61
C GLN A 158 3.89 -1.34 -7.44
N ILE A 159 2.95 -2.22 -7.08
CA ILE A 159 1.55 -1.88 -6.85
C ILE A 159 1.17 -2.30 -5.43
N PHE A 160 1.21 -1.37 -4.50
CA PHE A 160 0.76 -1.59 -3.12
C PHE A 160 -0.76 -1.47 -3.04
N HIS A 161 -1.43 -2.47 -2.49
CA HIS A 161 -2.88 -2.45 -2.47
C HIS A 161 -3.50 -2.86 -1.13
N ALA A 162 -4.63 -2.21 -0.81
CA ALA A 162 -5.57 -2.64 0.22
C ALA A 162 -6.94 -2.85 -0.43
N VAL A 163 -7.06 -3.91 -1.20
CA VAL A 163 -8.30 -4.35 -1.85
C VAL A 163 -8.80 -5.61 -1.14
N PRO A 164 -10.03 -5.64 -0.61
CA PRO A 164 -10.58 -6.83 0.01
C PRO A 164 -10.64 -8.00 -0.98
N VAL A 165 -10.32 -9.21 -0.53
CA VAL A 165 -10.26 -10.42 -1.39
C VAL A 165 -11.55 -10.61 -2.19
N ARG A 166 -12.71 -10.39 -1.58
CA ARG A 166 -14.03 -10.50 -2.24
C ARG A 166 -14.25 -9.49 -3.37
N VAL A 167 -13.47 -8.39 -3.42
CA VAL A 167 -13.61 -7.34 -4.43
C VAL A 167 -12.79 -7.64 -5.68
N TRP A 168 -11.72 -8.43 -5.55
CA TRP A 168 -10.87 -8.79 -6.70
C TRP A 168 -11.64 -9.35 -7.90
N PRO A 169 -12.52 -10.36 -7.76
CA PRO A 169 -13.28 -10.87 -8.90
C PRO A 169 -14.10 -9.79 -9.61
N GLU A 170 -14.70 -8.87 -8.82
CA GLU A 170 -15.53 -7.79 -9.35
C GLU A 170 -14.70 -6.71 -10.05
N LEU A 171 -13.49 -6.41 -9.56
CA LEU A 171 -12.57 -5.46 -10.17
C LEU A 171 -12.10 -5.94 -11.56
N PHE A 172 -11.88 -7.24 -11.72
CA PHE A 172 -11.50 -7.84 -13.01
C PHE A 172 -12.69 -8.11 -13.94
N ALA A 173 -13.93 -8.03 -13.45
CA ALA A 173 -15.13 -8.27 -14.24
C ALA A 173 -15.71 -7.00 -14.88
N VAL A 174 -15.16 -5.82 -14.60
CA VAL A 174 -15.60 -4.56 -15.22
C VAL A 174 -14.64 -4.16 -16.35
N GLU A 175 -15.19 -3.48 -17.36
CA GLU A 175 -14.41 -2.89 -18.45
C GLU A 175 -14.16 -1.39 -18.20
N PRO A 176 -12.93 -0.88 -18.44
CA PRO A 176 -11.75 -1.67 -18.81
C PRO A 176 -11.25 -2.57 -17.67
N ALA A 177 -10.58 -3.66 -18.01
CA ALA A 177 -9.90 -4.51 -17.02
C ALA A 177 -8.71 -3.76 -16.39
N PRO A 178 -8.22 -4.15 -15.19
CA PRO A 178 -7.00 -3.59 -14.61
C PRO A 178 -5.79 -3.82 -15.51
N VAL A 179 -4.80 -2.92 -15.45
CA VAL A 179 -3.51 -3.01 -16.19
C VAL A 179 -2.56 -4.09 -15.65
N PHE A 180 -3.00 -4.88 -14.70
CA PHE A 180 -2.25 -5.98 -14.09
C PHE A 180 -3.11 -7.24 -13.96
N GLY A 181 -2.48 -8.41 -13.93
CA GLY A 181 -3.13 -9.69 -13.67
C GLY A 181 -3.36 -9.95 -12.18
N ARG A 182 -4.10 -11.02 -11.85
CA ARG A 182 -4.38 -11.39 -10.44
C ARG A 182 -3.12 -11.86 -9.72
N ASP A 183 -2.23 -12.53 -10.44
CA ASP A 183 -1.00 -13.12 -9.92
C ASP A 183 0.24 -12.31 -10.36
N ASP A 184 0.04 -11.02 -10.66
CA ASP A 184 1.11 -10.12 -11.06
C ASP A 184 2.11 -9.95 -9.92
N GLU A 185 3.37 -10.23 -10.19
CA GLU A 185 4.46 -10.18 -9.21
C GLU A 185 4.72 -8.77 -8.65
N ARG A 186 4.26 -7.73 -9.33
CA ARG A 186 4.33 -6.33 -8.87
C ARG A 186 3.34 -6.03 -7.74
N LEU A 187 2.32 -6.88 -7.55
CA LEU A 187 1.29 -6.70 -6.52
C LEU A 187 1.86 -6.97 -5.12
N ARG A 188 1.68 -6.01 -4.25
CA ARG A 188 2.08 -6.08 -2.83
C ARG A 188 0.89 -5.72 -1.95
N ARG A 189 0.34 -6.72 -1.27
CA ARG A 189 -0.72 -6.47 -0.29
C ARG A 189 -0.16 -5.67 0.88
N LEU A 190 -0.87 -4.60 1.27
CA LEU A 190 -0.52 -3.80 2.44
C LEU A 190 -0.77 -4.60 3.73
N PRO A 191 0.25 -4.83 4.58
CA PRO A 191 0.09 -5.45 5.90
C PRO A 191 -0.31 -4.41 6.96
N LEU A 192 -1.15 -3.45 6.57
CA LEU A 192 -1.55 -2.29 7.37
C LEU A 192 -3.07 -2.24 7.49
N HIS A 193 -3.55 -1.79 8.64
CA HIS A 193 -4.95 -1.40 8.75
C HIS A 193 -5.18 -0.12 7.94
N VAL A 194 -6.10 -0.19 6.99
CA VAL A 194 -6.48 0.93 6.13
C VAL A 194 -7.89 1.38 6.51
N HIS A 195 -8.02 2.65 6.88
CA HIS A 195 -9.29 3.29 7.13
C HIS A 195 -10.06 3.52 5.83
N ARG A 196 -11.14 4.28 5.89
CA ARG A 196 -11.90 4.60 4.69
C ARG A 196 -11.02 5.35 3.68
N PRO A 197 -10.88 4.85 2.44
CA PRO A 197 -10.05 5.47 1.43
C PRO A 197 -10.42 6.93 1.16
N ASP A 198 -9.45 7.81 1.37
CA ASP A 198 -9.45 9.22 0.97
C ASP A 198 -8.01 9.70 0.78
N HIS A 199 -7.82 10.97 0.45
CA HIS A 199 -6.49 11.53 0.21
C HIS A 199 -5.61 11.52 1.48
N ALA A 200 -6.17 11.84 2.63
CA ALA A 200 -5.40 11.85 3.89
C ALA A 200 -4.92 10.44 4.26
N GLU A 201 -5.80 9.44 4.10
CA GLU A 201 -5.46 8.04 4.32
C GLU A 201 -4.42 7.54 3.33
N LEU A 202 -4.52 7.93 2.06
CA LEU A 202 -3.53 7.62 1.03
C LEU A 202 -2.13 8.12 1.42
N LEU A 203 -2.01 9.37 1.88
CA LEU A 203 -0.75 9.94 2.33
C LEU A 203 -0.25 9.30 3.64
N ARG A 204 -1.16 8.92 4.55
CA ARG A 204 -0.81 8.19 5.76
C ARG A 204 -0.18 6.84 5.43
N VAL A 205 -0.81 6.08 4.54
CA VAL A 205 -0.31 4.79 4.06
C VAL A 205 1.04 4.96 3.38
N ARG A 206 1.19 5.95 2.49
CA ARG A 206 2.47 6.22 1.82
C ARG A 206 3.60 6.46 2.82
N ARG A 207 3.37 7.28 3.84
CA ARG A 207 4.39 7.52 4.89
C ARG A 207 4.80 6.24 5.61
N GLN A 208 3.87 5.32 5.87
CA GLN A 208 4.18 4.03 6.49
C GLN A 208 4.97 3.10 5.57
N LEU A 209 4.68 3.13 4.26
CA LEU A 209 5.45 2.38 3.25
C LEU A 209 6.91 2.81 3.18
N LEU A 210 7.18 4.10 3.40
CA LEU A 210 8.51 4.70 3.34
C LEU A 210 9.29 4.62 4.65
N ALA A 211 8.69 4.11 5.73
CA ALA A 211 9.33 4.07 7.04
C ALA A 211 10.07 2.75 7.28
N GLY A 212 11.36 2.84 7.51
CA GLY A 212 12.19 1.77 8.06
C GLY A 212 12.43 1.96 9.57
N ARG A 213 13.02 0.96 10.22
CA ARG A 213 13.38 1.04 11.62
C ARG A 213 14.55 0.13 11.97
N ILE A 214 15.32 0.54 12.96
CA ILE A 214 16.34 -0.30 13.61
C ILE A 214 15.93 -0.46 15.07
N GLY A 215 15.89 -1.68 15.56
CA GLY A 215 15.63 -2.01 16.94
C GLY A 215 16.80 -2.78 17.53
N TRP A 216 17.08 -2.56 18.82
CA TRP A 216 18.07 -3.30 19.58
C TRP A 216 17.36 -4.18 20.60
N SER A 217 17.62 -5.49 20.55
CA SER A 217 17.28 -6.45 21.60
C SER A 217 18.44 -6.53 22.59
N ARG A 218 18.15 -6.93 23.78
CA ARG A 218 19.16 -7.12 24.84
C ARG A 218 19.93 -8.41 24.65
#